data_c4d13dbbed4e1d5bde6273dc1f5ca39d
#
_entry.id   c4d13dbbed4e1d5bde6273dc1f5ca39d
#
_cell.length_a   1.000
_cell.length_b   1.000
_cell.length_c   1.000
_cell.angle_alpha   90.00
_cell.angle_beta   90.00
_cell.angle_gamma   90.00
#
_symmetry.space_group_name_H-M   'P 1'
#
loop_
_entity.id
_entity.type
_entity.pdbx_description
1 polymer ?
#
loop_
_entity_poly.entity_id
_entity_poly.type
_entity_poly.pdbx_seq_one_letter_code
_entity_poly.pdbx_strand_id
1 'polypeptide(L)'
;MKGFFQIFSVSFFAVLLWGCSNGGDVELGSLSEITFNAKHLSRGVLNQTTIDNGEGRVYVCGVQNNSTKIFNNVAITRDAATGKWFPSTKRNWVEGSNYSFHAYAYSTNSGLTIDSSKDGLEISVQQPTSYNEDAMIDYLLSHSFKVADGAMKPIVQLYLEHAMSLVEIYVVRGNMFDARLIKMTFENIYTQGSMKCTSQATANSGNRNVWEVSPSGDNDVVYTFEPTTSAVIGDKRENTEARMMIMCLPQQLTANTQLTIEYEVNEKVTPESPDNFVLHKEVFQLYNYQPVNYQSGHRIVYTATVDSGVNLEGVVAAWKDVDYIEGTVLPEID
;
A
#
# COMPACT_ATOMS: atom_id res chain seq x y z
N MET A 1 -74.04 59.64 -61.39
CA MET A 1 -74.58 58.33 -61.19
C MET A 1 -73.62 57.58 -60.21
N LYS A 2 -74.23 57.12 -59.20
CA LYS A 2 -73.50 56.78 -57.93
C LYS A 2 -72.94 55.38 -58.03
N GLY A 3 -71.60 55.25 -57.86
CA GLY A 3 -70.91 53.98 -57.76
C GLY A 3 -70.59 53.66 -56.29
N PHE A 4 -71.12 52.55 -55.79
CA PHE A 4 -70.93 52.05 -54.46
C PHE A 4 -69.61 51.33 -54.34
N PHE A 5 -68.72 51.84 -53.49
CA PHE A 5 -67.46 51.11 -53.09
C PHE A 5 -67.77 50.22 -51.89
N GLN A 6 -67.75 48.91 -52.13
CA GLN A 6 -67.75 47.92 -51.02
C GLN A 6 -66.33 47.68 -50.55
N ILE A 7 -66.12 48.08 -49.37
CA ILE A 7 -64.85 47.80 -48.66
C ILE A 7 -64.97 46.38 -48.08
N PHE A 8 -64.20 45.46 -48.62
CA PHE A 8 -64.01 44.13 -48.05
C PHE A 8 -63.02 44.25 -46.86
N SER A 9 -63.52 44.14 -45.63
CA SER A 9 -62.70 44.01 -44.42
C SER A 9 -62.20 42.57 -44.33
N VAL A 10 -60.92 42.36 -44.62
CA VAL A 10 -60.27 41.09 -44.42
C VAL A 10 -59.85 41.04 -42.92
N SER A 11 -60.69 40.38 -42.14
CA SER A 11 -60.34 40.07 -40.76
C SER A 11 -59.22 39.02 -40.77
N PHE A 12 -58.01 39.47 -40.48
CA PHE A 12 -56.86 38.60 -40.22
C PHE A 12 -57.04 37.95 -38.84
N PHE A 13 -57.52 36.72 -38.82
CA PHE A 13 -57.53 35.89 -37.63
C PHE A 13 -56.11 35.47 -37.39
N ALA A 14 -55.42 36.22 -36.56
CA ALA A 14 -54.15 35.76 -36.00
C ALA A 14 -54.48 34.59 -35.03
N VAL A 15 -54.39 33.39 -35.52
CA VAL A 15 -54.33 32.19 -34.67
C VAL A 15 -53.00 32.21 -33.97
N LEU A 16 -53.00 32.72 -32.77
CA LEU A 16 -51.92 32.50 -31.81
C LEU A 16 -51.90 30.99 -31.51
N LEU A 17 -51.11 30.27 -32.28
CA LEU A 17 -50.63 28.95 -31.90
C LEU A 17 -49.76 29.17 -30.69
N TRP A 18 -50.34 29.21 -29.50
CA TRP A 18 -49.64 28.82 -28.31
C TRP A 18 -49.28 27.35 -28.46
N GLY A 19 -48.20 27.12 -29.16
CA GLY A 19 -47.45 25.90 -29.01
C GLY A 19 -47.05 25.85 -27.57
N CYS A 20 -47.76 25.05 -26.76
CA CYS A 20 -47.15 24.48 -25.58
C CYS A 20 -45.93 23.73 -26.07
N SER A 21 -44.80 24.40 -26.13
CA SER A 21 -43.52 23.72 -25.98
C SER A 21 -43.50 23.21 -24.53
N ASN A 22 -44.20 22.12 -24.27
CA ASN A 22 -43.77 21.17 -23.30
C ASN A 22 -42.48 20.53 -23.84
N GLY A 23 -41.53 21.40 -24.19
CA GLY A 23 -40.13 21.11 -23.96
C GLY A 23 -40.01 21.03 -22.47
N GLY A 24 -40.48 19.98 -21.87
CA GLY A 24 -39.81 19.47 -20.71
C GLY A 24 -38.38 19.37 -21.21
N ASP A 25 -37.53 20.31 -20.77
CA ASP A 25 -36.15 20.00 -20.57
C ASP A 25 -36.22 18.69 -19.78
N VAL A 26 -36.13 17.58 -20.49
CA VAL A 26 -35.58 16.39 -19.95
C VAL A 26 -34.22 16.93 -19.55
N GLU A 27 -34.11 17.40 -18.29
CA GLU A 27 -32.84 17.43 -17.63
C GLU A 27 -32.31 16.03 -17.93
N LEU A 28 -31.45 15.96 -18.91
CA LEU A 28 -30.56 14.84 -19.13
C LEU A 28 -29.90 14.70 -17.82
N GLY A 29 -30.53 13.87 -16.96
CA GLY A 29 -30.30 13.81 -15.54
C GLY A 29 -28.80 13.80 -15.38
N SER A 30 -28.25 14.88 -14.77
CA SER A 30 -26.85 15.28 -14.89
C SER A 30 -26.05 14.03 -14.67
N LEU A 31 -25.41 13.56 -15.76
CA LEU A 31 -24.69 12.29 -15.77
C LEU A 31 -23.65 12.42 -14.65
N SER A 32 -23.95 11.83 -13.49
CA SER A 32 -23.12 11.99 -12.31
C SER A 32 -21.81 11.25 -12.54
N GLU A 33 -20.73 11.98 -12.54
CA GLU A 33 -19.39 11.45 -12.72
C GLU A 33 -19.04 10.47 -11.59
N ILE A 34 -18.38 9.38 -11.93
CA ILE A 34 -17.83 8.43 -10.97
C ILE A 34 -16.63 9.09 -10.30
N THR A 35 -16.74 9.30 -8.99
CA THR A 35 -15.69 9.88 -8.17
C THR A 35 -15.27 8.92 -7.07
N PHE A 36 -14.08 9.13 -6.52
CA PHE A 36 -13.46 8.25 -5.56
C PHE A 36 -13.13 8.98 -4.26
N ASN A 37 -12.96 8.22 -3.21
CA ASN A 37 -12.35 8.61 -1.97
C ASN A 37 -11.30 7.55 -1.63
N ALA A 38 -10.03 7.88 -1.83
CA ALA A 38 -8.93 7.00 -1.50
C ALA A 38 -8.42 7.32 -0.10
N LYS A 39 -8.47 6.33 0.79
CA LYS A 39 -7.95 6.40 2.15
C LYS A 39 -6.89 5.35 2.33
N HIS A 40 -5.76 5.76 2.87
CA HIS A 40 -4.74 4.87 3.34
C HIS A 40 -4.97 4.57 4.82
N LEU A 41 -4.95 3.30 5.19
CA LEU A 41 -5.28 2.86 6.55
C LEU A 41 -4.06 2.62 7.43
N SER A 42 -2.85 2.86 6.93
CA SER A 42 -1.62 2.60 7.66
C SER A 42 -0.48 3.57 7.29
N ARG A 43 0.61 3.58 8.07
CA ARG A 43 1.82 4.38 7.83
C ARG A 43 2.93 3.49 7.29
N GLY A 44 3.66 3.99 6.30
CA GLY A 44 4.80 3.34 5.68
C GLY A 44 5.53 4.32 4.78
N VAL A 45 6.35 3.82 3.87
CA VAL A 45 6.97 4.61 2.80
C VAL A 45 5.88 5.34 1.99
N LEU A 46 4.77 4.64 1.72
CA LEU A 46 3.53 5.24 1.27
C LEU A 46 2.60 5.46 2.45
N ASN A 47 2.29 6.70 2.77
CA ASN A 47 1.33 7.10 3.78
C ASN A 47 0.28 8.05 3.18
N GLN A 48 -0.75 8.41 3.96
CA GLN A 48 -1.81 9.28 3.46
C GLN A 48 -1.26 10.62 2.94
N THR A 49 -0.22 11.16 3.56
CA THR A 49 0.39 12.44 3.13
C THR A 49 1.09 12.30 1.78
N THR A 50 1.87 11.25 1.56
CA THR A 50 2.55 10.99 0.27
C THR A 50 1.54 10.74 -0.83
N ILE A 51 0.45 10.02 -0.53
CA ILE A 51 -0.65 9.79 -1.47
C ILE A 51 -1.37 11.11 -1.80
N ASP A 52 -1.73 11.89 -0.79
CA ASP A 52 -2.44 13.16 -0.96
C ASP A 52 -1.59 14.20 -1.72
N ASN A 53 -0.28 14.18 -1.55
CA ASN A 53 0.66 15.06 -2.25
C ASN A 53 0.96 14.59 -3.69
N GLY A 54 0.48 13.40 -4.09
CA GLY A 54 0.70 12.83 -5.41
C GLY A 54 2.08 12.18 -5.60
N GLU A 55 2.84 12.01 -4.54
CA GLU A 55 4.10 11.26 -4.56
C GLU A 55 3.83 9.76 -4.74
N GLY A 56 2.74 9.25 -4.14
CA GLY A 56 2.20 7.94 -4.40
C GLY A 56 1.03 8.01 -5.38
N ARG A 57 1.21 7.48 -6.59
CA ARG A 57 0.14 7.45 -7.58
C ARG A 57 -0.86 6.34 -7.26
N VAL A 58 -2.13 6.71 -7.13
CA VAL A 58 -3.23 5.75 -6.98
C VAL A 58 -3.83 5.46 -8.34
N TYR A 59 -3.98 4.20 -8.66
CA TYR A 59 -4.60 3.73 -9.90
C TYR A 59 -5.88 2.96 -9.59
N VAL A 60 -6.87 3.09 -10.45
CA VAL A 60 -8.14 2.40 -10.33
C VAL A 60 -8.39 1.50 -11.53
N CYS A 61 -8.94 0.33 -11.23
CA CYS A 61 -9.54 -0.59 -12.17
C CYS A 61 -11.03 -0.69 -11.89
N GLY A 62 -11.87 -0.61 -12.93
CA GLY A 62 -13.32 -0.65 -12.77
C GLY A 62 -13.96 -1.47 -13.85
N VAL A 63 -14.87 -2.36 -13.47
CA VAL A 63 -15.63 -3.23 -14.37
C VAL A 63 -17.12 -2.94 -14.21
N GLN A 64 -17.80 -2.73 -15.32
CA GLN A 64 -19.26 -2.55 -15.41
C GLN A 64 -19.90 -3.83 -15.94
N ASN A 65 -21.02 -4.23 -15.38
CA ASN A 65 -21.81 -5.39 -15.80
C ASN A 65 -20.97 -6.69 -15.89
N ASN A 66 -19.99 -6.84 -14.99
CA ASN A 66 -19.11 -7.99 -14.91
C ASN A 66 -18.25 -8.27 -16.16
N SER A 67 -18.20 -7.39 -17.12
CA SER A 67 -17.50 -7.64 -18.39
C SER A 67 -16.78 -6.41 -18.97
N THR A 68 -17.37 -5.24 -18.88
CA THR A 68 -16.84 -4.04 -19.53
C THR A 68 -15.86 -3.32 -18.62
N LYS A 69 -14.58 -3.30 -18.98
CA LYS A 69 -13.57 -2.50 -18.26
C LYS A 69 -13.81 -1.02 -18.56
N ILE A 70 -14.33 -0.27 -17.59
CA ILE A 70 -14.56 1.19 -17.71
C ILE A 70 -13.36 2.00 -17.23
N PHE A 71 -12.59 1.44 -16.28
CA PHE A 71 -11.29 1.93 -15.88
C PHE A 71 -10.30 0.78 -16.00
N ASN A 72 -9.19 1.02 -16.68
CA ASN A 72 -8.11 0.06 -16.83
C ASN A 72 -6.79 0.74 -16.43
N ASN A 73 -6.38 0.55 -15.19
CA ASN A 73 -5.18 1.16 -14.62
C ASN A 73 -5.15 2.69 -14.78
N VAL A 74 -6.28 3.34 -14.48
CA VAL A 74 -6.44 4.78 -14.65
C VAL A 74 -5.98 5.49 -13.38
N ALA A 75 -5.02 6.42 -13.52
CA ALA A 75 -4.58 7.23 -12.40
C ALA A 75 -5.71 8.14 -11.90
N ILE A 76 -5.85 8.23 -10.59
CA ILE A 76 -6.73 9.18 -9.92
C ILE A 76 -5.91 10.22 -9.17
N THR A 77 -6.39 11.46 -9.15
CA THR A 77 -5.76 12.59 -8.46
C THR A 77 -6.74 13.24 -7.50
N ARG A 78 -6.22 13.70 -6.38
CA ARG A 78 -7.01 14.42 -5.37
C ARG A 78 -7.16 15.88 -5.77
N ASP A 79 -8.40 16.34 -5.76
CA ASP A 79 -8.71 17.76 -5.82
C ASP A 79 -8.58 18.37 -4.42
N ALA A 80 -7.68 19.32 -4.25
CA ALA A 80 -7.38 19.91 -2.95
C ALA A 80 -8.57 20.72 -2.37
N ALA A 81 -9.42 21.27 -3.22
CA ALA A 81 -10.55 22.11 -2.79
C ALA A 81 -11.72 21.25 -2.27
N THR A 82 -12.00 20.11 -2.90
CA THR A 82 -13.13 19.24 -2.57
C THR A 82 -12.74 18.01 -1.76
N GLY A 83 -11.44 17.66 -1.73
CA GLY A 83 -10.93 16.44 -1.12
C GLY A 83 -11.32 15.16 -1.87
N LYS A 84 -12.03 15.27 -2.99
CA LYS A 84 -12.44 14.14 -3.82
C LYS A 84 -11.34 13.75 -4.79
N TRP A 85 -11.35 12.49 -5.19
CA TRP A 85 -10.43 11.94 -6.17
C TRP A 85 -11.13 11.76 -7.52
N PHE A 86 -10.48 12.24 -8.56
CA PHE A 86 -10.99 12.21 -9.93
C PHE A 86 -10.08 11.37 -10.81
N PRO A 87 -10.66 10.51 -11.67
CA PRO A 87 -9.89 9.75 -12.64
C PRO A 87 -9.43 10.66 -13.79
N SER A 88 -8.28 10.37 -14.37
CA SER A 88 -7.79 11.07 -15.55
C SER A 88 -8.71 10.89 -16.76
N THR A 89 -9.54 9.85 -16.75
CA THR A 89 -10.56 9.57 -17.78
C THR A 89 -11.93 9.55 -17.12
N LYS A 90 -12.75 10.53 -17.41
CA LYS A 90 -14.11 10.66 -16.86
C LYS A 90 -15.04 9.54 -17.32
N ARG A 91 -15.83 9.03 -16.39
CA ARG A 91 -16.92 8.07 -16.62
C ARG A 91 -18.10 8.46 -15.76
N ASN A 92 -19.30 8.19 -16.26
CA ASN A 92 -20.54 8.47 -15.54
C ASN A 92 -21.21 7.19 -15.08
N TRP A 93 -21.97 7.30 -14.01
CA TRP A 93 -22.86 6.25 -13.57
C TRP A 93 -23.94 5.99 -14.64
N VAL A 94 -24.23 4.73 -14.88
CA VAL A 94 -25.33 4.27 -15.75
C VAL A 94 -26.32 3.51 -14.91
N GLU A 95 -27.56 3.97 -14.88
CA GLU A 95 -28.66 3.31 -14.20
C GLU A 95 -28.86 1.88 -14.75
N GLY A 96 -29.21 0.92 -13.88
CA GLY A 96 -29.37 -0.49 -14.23
C GLY A 96 -28.04 -1.24 -14.42
N SER A 97 -26.90 -0.59 -14.25
CA SER A 97 -25.59 -1.23 -14.35
C SER A 97 -24.99 -1.51 -12.97
N ASN A 98 -24.41 -2.68 -12.80
CA ASN A 98 -23.59 -2.99 -11.63
C ASN A 98 -22.11 -2.68 -11.90
N TYR A 99 -21.35 -2.46 -10.81
CA TYR A 99 -19.94 -2.08 -10.89
C TYR A 99 -19.11 -2.79 -9.83
N SER A 100 -17.84 -3.01 -10.18
CA SER A 100 -16.80 -3.47 -9.25
C SER A 100 -15.55 -2.62 -9.47
N PHE A 101 -14.97 -2.08 -8.39
CA PHE A 101 -13.78 -1.25 -8.42
C PHE A 101 -12.70 -1.83 -7.55
N HIS A 102 -11.45 -1.72 -7.99
CA HIS A 102 -10.25 -2.05 -7.26
C HIS A 102 -9.24 -0.91 -7.45
N ALA A 103 -8.38 -0.71 -6.47
CA ALA A 103 -7.31 0.26 -6.58
C ALA A 103 -6.00 -0.30 -6.06
N TYR A 104 -4.92 0.30 -6.51
CA TYR A 104 -3.58 0.02 -6.04
C TYR A 104 -2.73 1.28 -6.08
N ALA A 105 -1.69 1.29 -5.26
CA ALA A 105 -0.64 2.30 -5.30
C ALA A 105 0.71 1.63 -5.04
N TYR A 106 1.79 2.27 -5.46
CA TYR A 106 3.16 1.78 -5.21
C TYR A 106 4.14 2.95 -5.16
N SER A 107 5.24 2.76 -4.41
CA SER A 107 6.22 3.81 -4.17
C SER A 107 7.13 4.11 -5.37
N THR A 108 7.40 3.11 -6.20
CA THR A 108 8.25 3.25 -7.39
C THR A 108 7.69 2.49 -8.58
N ASN A 109 7.99 2.97 -9.79
CA ASN A 109 7.45 2.42 -11.04
C ASN A 109 8.36 1.30 -11.57
N SER A 110 8.52 0.20 -10.86
CA SER A 110 9.35 -0.91 -11.31
C SER A 110 8.58 -2.23 -11.38
N GLY A 111 8.55 -2.83 -12.58
CA GLY A 111 8.23 -4.24 -12.79
C GLY A 111 6.80 -4.69 -12.48
N LEU A 112 5.87 -3.77 -12.23
CA LEU A 112 4.50 -4.13 -11.88
C LEU A 112 3.69 -4.54 -13.10
N THR A 113 3.24 -5.79 -13.14
CA THR A 113 2.24 -6.26 -14.09
C THR A 113 0.91 -6.41 -13.37
N ILE A 114 -0.15 -5.85 -13.97
CA ILE A 114 -1.47 -5.79 -13.35
C ILE A 114 -2.48 -6.46 -14.27
N ASP A 115 -3.21 -7.40 -13.72
CA ASP A 115 -4.44 -7.92 -14.31
C ASP A 115 -5.63 -7.60 -13.42
N SER A 116 -6.65 -7.00 -14.01
CA SER A 116 -7.89 -6.68 -13.32
C SER A 116 -9.07 -7.41 -13.94
N SER A 117 -9.83 -8.10 -13.12
CA SER A 117 -11.07 -8.76 -13.52
C SER A 117 -12.22 -8.31 -12.63
N LYS A 118 -13.44 -8.74 -12.97
CA LYS A 118 -14.62 -8.53 -12.11
C LYS A 118 -14.47 -9.15 -10.70
N ASP A 119 -13.63 -10.18 -10.60
CA ASP A 119 -13.49 -10.96 -9.38
C ASP A 119 -12.33 -10.47 -8.50
N GLY A 120 -11.51 -9.58 -9.01
CA GLY A 120 -10.41 -9.05 -8.22
C GLY A 120 -9.31 -8.38 -9.04
N LEU A 121 -8.29 -7.99 -8.32
CA LEU A 121 -7.05 -7.43 -8.82
C LEU A 121 -5.94 -8.43 -8.57
N GLU A 122 -5.20 -8.79 -9.60
CA GLU A 122 -3.98 -9.57 -9.49
C GLU A 122 -2.79 -8.72 -9.92
N ILE A 123 -1.77 -8.68 -9.09
CA ILE A 123 -0.53 -7.97 -9.37
C ILE A 123 0.64 -8.94 -9.30
N SER A 124 1.56 -8.82 -10.24
CA SER A 124 2.87 -9.45 -10.14
C SER A 124 3.83 -8.45 -9.52
N VAL A 125 4.43 -8.82 -8.41
CA VAL A 125 5.37 -7.98 -7.66
C VAL A 125 6.78 -8.52 -7.77
N GLN A 126 7.74 -7.60 -7.78
CA GLN A 126 9.15 -7.94 -7.73
C GLN A 126 9.87 -6.91 -6.87
N GLN A 127 10.55 -7.38 -5.83
CA GLN A 127 11.45 -6.57 -5.02
C GLN A 127 12.86 -6.58 -5.63
N PRO A 128 13.70 -5.60 -5.31
CA PRO A 128 15.11 -5.65 -5.67
C PRO A 128 15.77 -6.96 -5.22
N THR A 129 16.71 -7.46 -6.00
CA THR A 129 17.48 -8.67 -5.66
C THR A 129 18.72 -8.39 -4.81
N SER A 130 19.04 -7.12 -4.59
CA SER A 130 20.10 -6.66 -3.68
C SER A 130 19.51 -5.69 -2.67
N TYR A 131 20.07 -5.66 -1.46
CA TYR A 131 19.61 -4.77 -0.43
C TYR A 131 19.88 -3.30 -0.78
N ASN A 132 18.83 -2.54 -0.80
CA ASN A 132 18.84 -1.08 -0.83
C ASN A 132 17.50 -0.62 -0.23
N GLU A 133 17.53 -0.06 0.97
CA GLU A 133 16.34 0.37 1.71
C GLU A 133 15.48 1.34 0.87
N ASP A 134 16.11 2.29 0.19
CA ASP A 134 15.41 3.30 -0.62
C ASP A 134 14.79 2.73 -1.91
N ALA A 135 15.27 1.57 -2.35
CA ALA A 135 14.75 0.88 -3.54
C ALA A 135 13.66 -0.14 -3.23
N MET A 136 13.39 -0.43 -1.96
CA MET A 136 12.32 -1.35 -1.56
C MET A 136 10.96 -0.79 -1.96
N ILE A 137 10.13 -1.65 -2.55
CA ILE A 137 8.85 -1.24 -3.11
C ILE A 137 7.73 -1.61 -2.16
N ASP A 138 7.00 -0.59 -1.72
CA ASP A 138 5.77 -0.76 -0.96
C ASP A 138 4.57 -0.75 -1.92
N TYR A 139 3.75 -1.78 -1.82
CA TYR A 139 2.53 -1.93 -2.60
C TYR A 139 1.31 -1.79 -1.70
N LEU A 140 0.42 -0.90 -2.07
CA LEU A 140 -0.88 -0.74 -1.44
C LEU A 140 -1.97 -1.25 -2.36
N LEU A 141 -2.88 -2.03 -1.81
CA LEU A 141 -3.98 -2.61 -2.56
C LEU A 141 -5.30 -2.34 -1.84
N SER A 142 -6.37 -2.06 -2.61
CA SER A 142 -7.71 -1.91 -2.05
C SER A 142 -8.55 -3.16 -2.21
N HIS A 143 -9.52 -3.29 -1.32
CA HIS A 143 -10.63 -4.22 -1.54
C HIS A 143 -11.45 -3.88 -2.78
N SER A 144 -12.22 -4.85 -3.23
CA SER A 144 -13.28 -4.62 -4.18
C SER A 144 -14.39 -3.77 -3.58
N PHE A 145 -14.68 -2.64 -4.18
CA PHE A 145 -15.88 -1.86 -3.91
C PHE A 145 -16.95 -2.18 -4.95
N LYS A 146 -18.08 -2.72 -4.52
CA LYS A 146 -19.16 -3.16 -5.41
C LYS A 146 -20.37 -2.23 -5.31
N VAL A 147 -20.94 -1.91 -6.46
CA VAL A 147 -22.17 -1.15 -6.58
C VAL A 147 -23.18 -1.99 -7.37
N ALA A 148 -24.33 -2.27 -6.76
CA ALA A 148 -25.34 -3.11 -7.36
C ALA A 148 -26.08 -2.42 -8.52
N ASP A 149 -26.29 -1.10 -8.41
CA ASP A 149 -26.93 -0.28 -9.43
C ASP A 149 -26.30 1.11 -9.50
N GLY A 150 -25.93 1.55 -10.70
CA GLY A 150 -25.39 2.87 -10.96
C GLY A 150 -26.34 4.02 -10.62
N ALA A 151 -27.65 3.78 -10.53
CA ALA A 151 -28.62 4.77 -10.06
C ALA A 151 -28.31 5.29 -8.64
N MET A 152 -27.59 4.50 -7.81
CA MET A 152 -27.18 4.89 -6.45
C MET A 152 -26.13 6.01 -6.45
N LYS A 153 -25.33 6.15 -7.51
CA LYS A 153 -24.29 7.17 -7.70
C LYS A 153 -23.40 7.41 -6.46
N PRO A 154 -22.88 6.39 -5.79
CA PRO A 154 -22.08 6.58 -4.58
C PRO A 154 -20.71 7.16 -4.92
N ILE A 155 -20.05 7.80 -3.93
CA ILE A 155 -18.60 8.00 -3.99
C ILE A 155 -17.94 6.65 -3.71
N VAL A 156 -17.09 6.19 -4.65
CA VAL A 156 -16.39 4.90 -4.51
C VAL A 156 -15.35 4.99 -3.39
N GLN A 157 -15.49 4.19 -2.34
CA GLN A 157 -14.56 4.16 -1.22
C GLN A 157 -13.45 3.15 -1.50
N LEU A 158 -12.21 3.62 -1.53
CA LEU A 158 -11.02 2.82 -1.77
C LEU A 158 -10.17 2.84 -0.50
N TYR A 159 -10.13 1.74 0.22
CA TYR A 159 -9.29 1.57 1.41
C TYR A 159 -8.04 0.83 1.00
N LEU A 160 -6.92 1.55 0.97
CA LEU A 160 -5.62 1.02 0.59
C LEU A 160 -4.91 0.47 1.82
N GLU A 161 -4.41 -0.74 1.73
CA GLU A 161 -3.67 -1.44 2.78
C GLU A 161 -2.35 -1.96 2.23
N HIS A 162 -1.33 -2.06 3.08
CA HIS A 162 -0.05 -2.65 2.69
C HIS A 162 -0.21 -4.11 2.26
N ALA A 163 0.24 -4.40 1.07
CA ALA A 163 0.23 -5.74 0.52
C ALA A 163 1.49 -6.53 0.91
N MET A 164 2.55 -5.85 1.28
CA MET A 164 3.82 -6.43 1.71
C MET A 164 3.85 -6.64 3.23
N SER A 165 4.86 -7.36 3.70
CA SER A 165 5.27 -7.42 5.10
C SER A 165 6.48 -6.51 5.30
N LEU A 166 6.49 -5.69 6.33
CA LEU A 166 7.66 -4.93 6.73
C LEU A 166 8.47 -5.76 7.72
N VAL A 167 9.72 -6.07 7.39
CA VAL A 167 10.66 -6.73 8.29
C VAL A 167 11.72 -5.73 8.72
N GLU A 168 11.83 -5.50 10.01
CA GLU A 168 12.86 -4.66 10.60
C GLU A 168 13.75 -5.50 11.51
N ILE A 169 15.03 -5.34 11.35
CA ILE A 169 16.05 -6.05 12.12
C ILE A 169 16.89 -5.02 12.84
N TYR A 170 16.93 -5.10 14.15
CA TYR A 170 17.74 -4.25 15.00
C TYR A 170 18.78 -5.10 15.74
N VAL A 171 20.01 -4.61 15.76
CA VAL A 171 21.04 -5.14 16.65
C VAL A 171 21.23 -4.14 17.77
N VAL A 172 21.02 -4.59 19.00
CA VAL A 172 21.21 -3.79 20.21
C VAL A 172 22.22 -4.46 21.12
N ARG A 173 22.91 -3.70 21.97
CA ARG A 173 23.83 -4.25 22.94
C ARG A 173 23.18 -4.42 24.32
N GLY A 174 23.58 -5.45 25.03
CA GLY A 174 23.35 -5.59 26.46
C GLY A 174 24.26 -4.64 27.27
N ASN A 175 24.35 -4.85 28.57
CA ASN A 175 24.77 -3.83 29.53
C ASN A 175 26.27 -3.46 29.58
N MET A 176 27.19 -4.06 28.83
CA MET A 176 28.58 -3.98 29.27
C MET A 176 29.66 -3.65 28.25
N PHE A 177 29.40 -3.71 26.95
CA PHE A 177 30.48 -3.61 25.96
C PHE A 177 30.20 -2.64 24.86
N ASP A 178 31.21 -1.90 24.42
CA ASP A 178 31.12 -1.20 23.13
C ASP A 178 31.12 -2.23 22.01
N ALA A 179 30.15 -2.17 21.17
CA ALA A 179 29.98 -3.08 20.05
C ALA A 179 29.67 -2.32 18.78
N ARG A 180 30.10 -2.85 17.65
CA ARG A 180 29.83 -2.28 16.33
C ARG A 180 29.46 -3.35 15.32
N LEU A 181 28.48 -3.06 14.50
CA LEU A 181 28.05 -3.94 13.43
C LEU A 181 29.03 -3.87 12.28
N ILE A 182 29.44 -5.02 11.78
CA ILE A 182 30.22 -5.17 10.57
C ILE A 182 29.31 -5.49 9.39
N LYS A 183 28.38 -6.43 9.58
CA LYS A 183 27.54 -6.92 8.50
C LYS A 183 26.27 -7.59 9.01
N MET A 184 25.17 -7.39 8.33
CA MET A 184 23.97 -8.24 8.44
C MET A 184 23.63 -8.85 7.08
N THR A 185 23.21 -10.10 7.08
CA THR A 185 22.79 -10.80 5.88
C THR A 185 21.47 -11.52 6.17
N PHE A 186 20.47 -11.25 5.35
CA PHE A 186 19.16 -11.90 5.38
C PHE A 186 18.98 -12.70 4.11
N GLU A 187 18.79 -13.99 4.24
CA GLU A 187 18.99 -14.92 3.14
C GLU A 187 17.80 -15.86 2.95
N ASN A 188 17.66 -16.34 1.72
CA ASN A 188 16.71 -17.37 1.29
C ASN A 188 15.25 -16.96 1.49
N ILE A 189 14.89 -15.82 0.89
CA ILE A 189 13.52 -15.32 0.80
C ILE A 189 13.09 -15.15 -0.66
N TYR A 190 11.80 -15.27 -0.90
CA TYR A 190 11.23 -14.91 -2.19
C TYR A 190 11.12 -13.39 -2.32
N THR A 191 11.58 -12.86 -3.45
CA THR A 191 11.51 -11.44 -3.78
C THR A 191 10.48 -11.15 -4.88
N GLN A 192 9.94 -12.17 -5.52
CA GLN A 192 8.96 -12.04 -6.58
C GLN A 192 7.78 -13.01 -6.37
N GLY A 193 6.64 -12.64 -6.95
CA GLY A 193 5.43 -13.45 -6.87
C GLY A 193 4.22 -12.73 -7.41
N SER A 194 3.07 -13.40 -7.36
CA SER A 194 1.77 -12.77 -7.61
C SER A 194 0.99 -12.60 -6.32
N MET A 195 0.22 -11.52 -6.28
CA MET A 195 -0.70 -11.23 -5.18
C MET A 195 -2.08 -10.99 -5.78
N LYS A 196 -3.07 -11.74 -5.29
CA LYS A 196 -4.44 -11.64 -5.74
C LYS A 196 -5.37 -11.22 -4.60
N CYS A 197 -6.11 -10.12 -4.82
CA CYS A 197 -7.19 -9.74 -3.95
C CYS A 197 -8.45 -10.49 -4.33
N THR A 198 -8.88 -11.42 -3.50
CA THR A 198 -10.15 -12.09 -3.68
C THR A 198 -11.26 -11.32 -2.97
N SER A 199 -12.42 -11.18 -3.63
CA SER A 199 -13.52 -10.29 -3.24
C SER A 199 -14.32 -10.73 -2.01
N GLN A 200 -13.77 -11.46 -1.07
CA GLN A 200 -14.50 -12.07 0.04
C GLN A 200 -14.66 -11.23 1.30
N ALA A 201 -14.46 -9.95 1.28
CA ALA A 201 -14.78 -9.12 2.43
C ALA A 201 -16.24 -8.67 2.37
N THR A 202 -17.11 -9.31 3.10
CA THR A 202 -18.39 -8.72 3.48
C THR A 202 -18.12 -7.58 4.47
N ALA A 203 -18.73 -6.43 4.25
CA ALA A 203 -18.50 -5.16 4.96
C ALA A 203 -18.66 -5.21 6.50
N ASN A 204 -19.02 -6.34 7.08
CA ASN A 204 -19.34 -6.51 8.50
C ASN A 204 -18.43 -7.46 9.28
N SER A 205 -17.41 -8.05 8.66
CA SER A 205 -16.65 -9.12 9.34
C SER A 205 -15.32 -8.65 9.81
N GLY A 206 -14.94 -7.53 10.09
CA GLY A 206 -13.61 -7.16 10.66
C GLY A 206 -12.41 -7.93 10.05
N ASN A 207 -12.68 -8.77 9.06
CA ASN A 207 -11.71 -9.58 8.38
C ASN A 207 -10.95 -8.70 7.39
N ARG A 208 -9.69 -8.51 7.72
CA ARG A 208 -8.69 -7.95 6.82
C ARG A 208 -8.68 -8.74 5.51
N ASN A 209 -8.32 -8.06 4.44
CA ASN A 209 -8.09 -8.65 3.14
C ASN A 209 -7.24 -9.89 3.25
N VAL A 210 -7.76 -11.01 2.84
CA VAL A 210 -6.93 -12.18 2.61
C VAL A 210 -6.36 -12.06 1.21
N TRP A 211 -5.11 -11.74 1.14
CA TRP A 211 -4.36 -11.79 -0.11
C TRP A 211 -3.92 -13.22 -0.33
N GLU A 212 -4.28 -13.76 -1.48
CA GLU A 212 -3.64 -14.97 -1.98
C GLU A 212 -2.29 -14.57 -2.55
N VAL A 213 -1.23 -14.97 -1.87
CA VAL A 213 0.13 -14.69 -2.30
C VAL A 213 0.74 -15.99 -2.80
N SER A 214 1.26 -15.92 -4.00
CA SER A 214 1.98 -17.04 -4.65
C SER A 214 3.41 -16.61 -4.94
N PRO A 215 4.35 -16.88 -4.01
CA PRO A 215 5.77 -16.65 -4.27
C PRO A 215 6.23 -17.43 -5.51
N SER A 216 7.11 -16.84 -6.29
CA SER A 216 7.66 -17.43 -7.50
C SER A 216 9.14 -17.14 -7.67
N GLY A 217 9.80 -17.87 -8.55
CA GLY A 217 11.23 -17.74 -8.78
C GLY A 217 12.07 -18.43 -7.70
N ASP A 218 13.34 -18.09 -7.69
CA ASP A 218 14.29 -18.62 -6.72
C ASP A 218 14.16 -17.89 -5.38
N ASN A 219 14.34 -18.62 -4.30
CA ASN A 219 14.33 -18.07 -2.93
C ASN A 219 15.74 -17.96 -2.35
N ASP A 220 16.75 -17.93 -3.19
CA ASP A 220 18.16 -17.85 -2.83
C ASP A 220 18.68 -16.40 -2.75
N VAL A 221 17.78 -15.44 -2.73
CA VAL A 221 18.15 -14.03 -2.62
C VAL A 221 18.79 -13.74 -1.27
N VAL A 222 19.86 -12.97 -1.34
CA VAL A 222 20.68 -12.56 -0.20
C VAL A 222 20.67 -11.04 -0.11
N TYR A 223 20.05 -10.52 0.96
CA TYR A 223 20.14 -9.11 1.29
C TYR A 223 21.28 -8.88 2.26
N THR A 224 22.24 -8.07 1.86
CA THR A 224 23.41 -7.75 2.67
C THR A 224 23.38 -6.26 3.03
N PHE A 225 23.40 -5.96 4.32
CA PHE A 225 23.66 -4.64 4.86
C PHE A 225 25.07 -4.60 5.41
N GLU A 226 25.90 -3.79 4.82
CA GLU A 226 27.31 -3.59 5.17
C GLU A 226 27.54 -2.08 5.29
N PRO A 227 27.56 -1.53 6.50
CA PRO A 227 27.72 -0.11 6.69
C PRO A 227 29.11 0.35 6.21
N THR A 228 29.17 1.52 5.55
CA THR A 228 30.45 2.10 5.02
C THR A 228 31.45 2.42 6.12
N THR A 229 30.96 2.69 7.31
CA THR A 229 31.70 2.77 8.58
C THR A 229 31.00 1.85 9.55
N SER A 230 31.76 1.16 10.43
CA SER A 230 31.14 0.26 11.41
C SER A 230 30.04 0.98 12.16
N ALA A 231 28.79 0.46 12.04
CA ALA A 231 27.63 1.07 12.67
C ALA A 231 27.66 0.83 14.18
N VAL A 232 27.45 1.88 14.96
CA VAL A 232 27.38 1.80 16.41
C VAL A 232 26.17 0.97 16.83
N ILE A 233 26.40 -0.06 17.66
CA ILE A 233 25.34 -0.83 18.28
C ILE A 233 24.92 -0.10 19.56
N GLY A 234 23.72 0.51 19.53
CA GLY A 234 23.13 1.18 20.68
C GLY A 234 22.56 0.20 21.71
N ASP A 235 22.23 0.69 22.90
CA ASP A 235 21.58 -0.10 23.95
C ASP A 235 20.06 -0.27 23.75
N LYS A 236 19.49 0.49 22.83
CA LYS A 236 18.07 0.46 22.46
C LYS A 236 17.89 0.61 20.95
N ARG A 237 16.71 0.21 20.45
CA ARG A 237 16.37 0.35 19.02
C ARG A 237 16.44 1.79 18.53
N GLU A 238 16.07 2.76 19.37
CA GLU A 238 16.00 4.17 19.01
C GLU A 238 17.38 4.82 18.84
N ASN A 239 18.42 4.23 19.40
CA ASN A 239 19.77 4.76 19.36
C ASN A 239 20.79 3.84 18.70
N THR A 240 20.33 2.77 18.03
CA THR A 240 21.20 1.89 17.27
C THR A 240 21.21 2.28 15.79
N GLU A 241 22.40 2.34 15.18
CA GLU A 241 22.58 2.47 13.74
C GLU A 241 22.59 1.10 13.05
N ALA A 242 22.69 0.04 13.84
CA ALA A 242 22.73 -1.35 13.38
C ALA A 242 21.31 -1.86 13.09
N ARG A 243 20.73 -1.38 12.01
CA ARG A 243 19.38 -1.76 11.58
C ARG A 243 19.31 -2.10 10.09
N MET A 244 18.36 -2.95 9.74
CA MET A 244 18.03 -3.32 8.37
C MET A 244 16.51 -3.33 8.21
N MET A 245 15.97 -2.73 7.16
CA MET A 245 14.55 -2.67 6.87
C MET A 245 14.26 -3.25 5.48
N ILE A 246 13.35 -4.21 5.41
CA ILE A 246 13.05 -4.96 4.18
C ILE A 246 11.55 -5.02 3.95
N MET A 247 11.11 -4.67 2.75
CA MET A 247 9.76 -4.98 2.27
C MET A 247 9.74 -6.40 1.72
N CYS A 248 9.19 -7.32 2.49
CA CYS A 248 9.11 -8.73 2.11
C CYS A 248 7.77 -9.04 1.42
N LEU A 249 7.83 -9.87 0.39
CA LEU A 249 6.65 -10.56 -0.09
C LEU A 249 6.08 -11.42 1.05
N PRO A 250 4.76 -11.40 1.33
CA PRO A 250 4.16 -12.31 2.28
C PRO A 250 4.46 -13.76 1.90
N GLN A 251 5.05 -14.51 2.82
CA GLN A 251 5.54 -15.85 2.56
C GLN A 251 5.73 -16.64 3.84
N GLN A 252 5.70 -17.95 3.72
CA GLN A 252 6.13 -18.83 4.80
C GLN A 252 7.65 -18.99 4.72
N LEU A 253 8.33 -18.79 5.85
CA LEU A 253 9.76 -19.01 5.96
C LEU A 253 10.09 -20.50 5.79
N THR A 254 11.21 -20.76 5.14
CA THR A 254 11.74 -22.12 4.97
C THR A 254 12.81 -22.41 6.03
N ALA A 255 13.17 -23.68 6.17
CA ALA A 255 14.28 -24.06 7.07
C ALA A 255 15.62 -23.42 6.66
N ASN A 256 15.74 -22.95 5.43
CA ASN A 256 16.96 -22.32 4.92
C ASN A 256 16.95 -20.79 5.14
N THR A 257 15.80 -20.19 5.49
CA THR A 257 15.74 -18.74 5.74
C THR A 257 16.54 -18.39 6.98
N GLN A 258 17.55 -17.54 6.82
CA GLN A 258 18.47 -17.22 7.90
C GLN A 258 18.84 -15.74 7.98
N LEU A 259 19.19 -15.32 9.19
CA LEU A 259 19.81 -14.05 9.50
C LEU A 259 21.22 -14.31 10.03
N THR A 260 22.20 -13.71 9.37
CA THR A 260 23.59 -13.72 9.84
C THR A 260 23.96 -12.33 10.33
N ILE A 261 24.58 -12.25 11.51
CA ILE A 261 25.07 -10.99 12.10
C ILE A 261 26.56 -11.16 12.38
N GLU A 262 27.37 -10.29 11.77
CA GLU A 262 28.80 -10.15 12.03
C GLU A 262 29.02 -8.82 12.73
N TYR A 263 29.63 -8.88 13.92
CA TYR A 263 29.83 -7.73 14.78
C TYR A 263 31.13 -7.84 15.55
N GLU A 264 31.64 -6.72 16.03
CA GLU A 264 32.79 -6.69 16.91
C GLU A 264 32.40 -6.18 18.29
N VAL A 265 32.97 -6.78 19.30
CA VAL A 265 32.82 -6.40 20.71
C VAL A 265 34.17 -5.95 21.24
N ASN A 266 34.21 -4.86 22.00
CA ASN A 266 35.41 -4.39 22.66
C ASN A 266 35.62 -5.16 23.97
N GLU A 267 36.46 -6.17 23.90
CA GLU A 267 36.78 -7.04 25.03
C GLU A 267 37.92 -6.46 25.89
N LYS A 268 37.75 -5.23 26.37
CA LYS A 268 38.75 -4.62 27.30
C LYS A 268 38.80 -5.40 28.58
N VAL A 269 40.02 -5.63 29.07
CA VAL A 269 40.24 -6.25 30.38
C VAL A 269 39.94 -5.26 31.52
N THR A 270 40.31 -4.00 31.35
CA THR A 270 40.01 -2.88 32.27
C THR A 270 39.61 -1.64 31.45
N PRO A 271 38.95 -0.64 32.05
CA PRO A 271 38.63 0.59 31.38
C PRO A 271 39.83 1.34 30.79
N GLU A 272 41.00 1.21 31.38
CA GLU A 272 42.24 1.86 30.95
C GLU A 272 43.02 1.04 29.91
N SER A 273 42.61 -0.19 29.65
CA SER A 273 43.20 -1.03 28.61
C SER A 273 42.93 -0.46 27.23
N PRO A 274 43.84 -0.61 26.26
CA PRO A 274 43.57 -0.26 24.90
C PRO A 274 42.35 -1.04 24.35
N ASP A 275 41.67 -0.47 23.40
CA ASP A 275 40.56 -1.13 22.72
C ASP A 275 41.01 -2.44 22.07
N ASN A 276 40.24 -3.49 22.31
CA ASN A 276 40.46 -4.81 21.76
C ASN A 276 39.14 -5.33 21.15
N PHE A 277 38.89 -4.96 19.89
CA PHE A 277 37.71 -5.40 19.18
C PHE A 277 37.89 -6.81 18.62
N VAL A 278 37.05 -7.72 19.05
CA VAL A 278 37.02 -9.13 18.60
C VAL A 278 35.79 -9.35 17.72
N LEU A 279 36.03 -9.95 16.56
CA LEU A 279 34.97 -10.26 15.58
C LEU A 279 34.20 -11.51 16.02
N HIS A 280 32.88 -11.37 16.02
CA HIS A 280 31.92 -12.44 16.26
C HIS A 280 30.99 -12.61 15.06
N LYS A 281 30.48 -13.83 14.90
CA LYS A 281 29.51 -14.18 13.86
C LYS A 281 28.45 -15.10 14.43
N GLU A 282 27.18 -14.70 14.30
CA GLU A 282 26.03 -15.48 14.71
C GLU A 282 25.11 -15.74 13.52
N VAL A 283 24.52 -16.93 13.48
CA VAL A 283 23.62 -17.39 12.43
C VAL A 283 22.32 -17.88 13.06
N PHE A 284 21.23 -17.24 12.70
CA PHE A 284 19.88 -17.57 13.17
C PHE A 284 19.07 -18.18 12.05
N GLN A 285 18.63 -19.42 12.22
CA GLN A 285 17.63 -20.03 11.34
C GLN A 285 16.26 -19.47 11.71
N LEU A 286 15.77 -18.51 10.94
CA LEU A 286 14.56 -17.75 11.29
C LEU A 286 13.29 -18.62 11.37
N TYR A 287 13.28 -19.76 10.71
CA TYR A 287 12.22 -20.75 10.84
C TYR A 287 12.01 -21.24 12.29
N ASN A 288 13.03 -21.18 13.11
CA ASN A 288 12.97 -21.57 14.53
C ASN A 288 12.47 -20.43 15.45
N TYR A 289 12.25 -19.25 14.88
CA TYR A 289 11.79 -18.06 15.61
C TYR A 289 10.40 -17.66 15.11
N GLN A 290 9.61 -17.04 15.96
CA GLN A 290 8.31 -16.48 15.53
C GLN A 290 8.51 -15.06 14.97
N PRO A 291 7.76 -14.65 13.95
CA PRO A 291 6.80 -15.47 13.20
C PRO A 291 7.47 -16.26 12.05
N VAL A 292 6.95 -17.44 11.77
CA VAL A 292 7.37 -18.25 10.61
C VAL A 292 6.58 -17.94 9.34
N ASN A 293 5.56 -17.12 9.45
CA ASN A 293 4.69 -16.75 8.33
C ASN A 293 4.55 -15.22 8.26
N TYR A 294 5.12 -14.65 7.23
CA TYR A 294 4.99 -13.22 6.95
C TYR A 294 3.69 -12.95 6.20
N GLN A 295 2.87 -12.05 6.73
CA GLN A 295 1.54 -11.75 6.20
C GLN A 295 1.46 -10.29 5.75
N SER A 296 0.62 -10.04 4.74
CA SER A 296 0.33 -8.69 4.25
C SER A 296 -0.08 -7.75 5.39
N GLY A 297 0.46 -6.55 5.37
CA GLY A 297 0.15 -5.52 6.37
C GLY A 297 0.66 -5.84 7.78
N HIS A 298 1.59 -6.77 7.91
CA HIS A 298 2.27 -7.04 9.18
C HIS A 298 3.65 -6.39 9.21
N ARG A 299 3.99 -5.87 10.38
CA ARG A 299 5.33 -5.41 10.74
C ARG A 299 5.96 -6.45 11.63
N ILE A 300 7.08 -7.00 11.21
CA ILE A 300 7.86 -7.98 11.95
C ILE A 300 9.12 -7.28 12.44
N VAL A 301 9.37 -7.30 13.72
CA VAL A 301 10.55 -6.68 14.33
C VAL A 301 11.39 -7.75 14.99
N TYR A 302 12.57 -7.98 14.45
CA TYR A 302 13.60 -8.78 15.09
C TYR A 302 14.54 -7.88 15.87
N THR A 303 14.82 -8.28 17.10
CA THR A 303 15.82 -7.61 17.94
C THR A 303 16.87 -8.64 18.35
N ALA A 304 18.08 -8.44 17.87
CA ALA A 304 19.24 -9.23 18.25
C ALA A 304 19.99 -8.49 19.35
N THR A 305 19.96 -9.02 20.57
CA THR A 305 20.69 -8.43 21.72
C THR A 305 22.05 -9.08 21.85
N VAL A 306 23.11 -8.30 21.65
CA VAL A 306 24.50 -8.70 21.82
C VAL A 306 24.89 -8.53 23.29
N ASP A 307 25.25 -9.65 23.94
CA ASP A 307 25.76 -9.67 25.31
C ASP A 307 26.91 -10.68 25.40
N SER A 308 26.90 -11.63 26.31
CA SER A 308 27.83 -12.79 26.34
C SER A 308 27.60 -13.82 25.21
N GLY A 309 26.62 -13.60 24.38
CA GLY A 309 26.18 -14.25 23.14
C GLY A 309 25.15 -13.36 22.50
N VAL A 310 24.44 -13.83 21.46
CA VAL A 310 23.33 -13.07 20.84
C VAL A 310 22.01 -13.78 21.10
N ASN A 311 21.06 -13.06 21.68
CA ASN A 311 19.68 -13.48 21.80
C ASN A 311 18.84 -12.81 20.72
N LEU A 312 18.06 -13.58 19.95
CA LEU A 312 17.16 -13.06 18.92
C LEU A 312 15.70 -13.20 19.35
N GLU A 313 14.99 -12.10 19.39
CA GLU A 313 13.55 -12.04 19.63
C GLU A 313 12.83 -11.48 18.42
N GLY A 314 11.69 -12.11 18.05
CA GLY A 314 10.83 -11.65 16.99
C GLY A 314 9.46 -11.25 17.53
N VAL A 315 8.97 -10.08 17.14
CA VAL A 315 7.65 -9.58 17.53
C VAL A 315 6.87 -9.25 16.28
N VAL A 316 5.60 -9.68 16.23
CA VAL A 316 4.65 -9.29 15.17
C VAL A 316 3.75 -8.19 15.69
N ALA A 317 3.71 -7.10 14.97
CA ALA A 317 2.70 -6.07 15.14
C ALA A 317 1.86 -5.95 13.88
N ALA A 318 0.62 -5.50 14.01
CA ALA A 318 -0.07 -5.01 12.82
C ALA A 318 0.70 -3.80 12.30
N TRP A 319 0.94 -3.73 11.01
CA TRP A 319 1.47 -2.54 10.38
C TRP A 319 0.37 -1.46 10.39
N LYS A 320 0.06 -1.03 11.61
CA LYS A 320 -0.87 0.06 11.86
C LYS A 320 -0.07 1.33 12.03
N ASP A 321 -0.69 2.44 11.65
CA ASP A 321 -0.24 3.76 12.00
C ASP A 321 -0.07 3.87 13.52
N VAL A 322 1.14 3.76 13.98
CA VAL A 322 1.49 4.33 15.27
C VAL A 322 1.58 5.83 15.00
N ASP A 323 0.73 6.61 15.68
CA ASP A 323 0.91 8.06 15.72
C ASP A 323 2.31 8.34 16.26
N TYR A 324 3.25 8.59 15.36
CA TYR A 324 4.53 9.15 15.72
C TYR A 324 4.24 10.62 16.06
N ILE A 325 3.73 10.83 17.26
CA ILE A 325 3.84 12.12 17.89
C ILE A 325 5.31 12.19 18.28
N GLU A 326 6.04 13.11 17.67
CA GLU A 326 7.40 13.43 18.06
C GLU A 326 7.45 13.53 19.59
N GLY A 327 8.14 12.59 20.23
CA GLY A 327 8.26 12.55 21.70
C GLY A 327 7.39 11.52 22.43
N THR A 328 6.63 10.68 21.76
CA THR A 328 5.87 9.60 22.42
C THR A 328 6.64 8.30 22.38
N VAL A 329 7.03 7.82 23.52
CA VAL A 329 7.52 6.45 23.78
C VAL A 329 6.54 5.46 23.16
N LEU A 330 7.02 4.53 22.34
CA LEU A 330 6.21 3.41 21.86
C LEU A 330 5.54 2.76 23.08
N PRO A 331 4.23 2.44 23.03
CA PRO A 331 3.63 1.71 24.14
C PRO A 331 4.42 0.41 24.32
N GLU A 332 4.85 0.17 25.55
CA GLU A 332 5.36 -1.13 25.96
C GLU A 332 4.31 -2.16 25.54
N ILE A 333 4.72 -3.11 24.74
CA ILE A 333 3.88 -4.24 24.38
C ILE A 333 4.00 -5.21 25.55
N ASP A 334 2.98 -5.22 26.44
CA ASP A 334 2.76 -6.27 27.43
C ASP A 334 2.50 -7.62 26.76
#